data_ff3ddfa7bd55b80749772b4e9d40fba4
#
_entry.id   ff3ddfa7bd55b80749772b4e9d40fba4
#
_cell.length_a   1.000
_cell.length_b   1.000
_cell.length_c   1.000
_cell.angle_alpha   90.00
_cell.angle_beta   90.00
_cell.angle_gamma   90.00
#
_symmetry.space_group_name_H-M   'P 1'
#
loop_
_entity.id
_entity.type
_entity.pdbx_description
1 polymer ?
#
loop_
_entity_poly.entity_id
_entity_poly.type
_entity_poly.pdbx_seq_one_letter_code
_entity_poly.pdbx_strand_id
1 'polypeptide(L)'
;MKKTVLVIVALVVAFGIYVRVAPFDLATWHTDPIEAPEKRKGGYKSTLVLESSNAQSALEQVVSVAAEWPRTRVLFGSPAEGRVSFVTRTRIWGFPDVTTVSAVAEGQSVTLTFYARQRFGGDDHGVNRGRVSAWIAQLQDQSSTSK
;
A
#
# COMPACT_ATOMS: atom_id res chain seq x y z
N MET A 1 -8.32 23.73 -35.10
CA MET A 1 -7.10 23.16 -34.47
C MET A 1 -6.82 23.73 -33.10
N LYS A 2 -6.63 25.05 -32.87
CA LYS A 2 -6.30 25.61 -31.54
C LYS A 2 -7.36 25.30 -30.46
N LYS A 3 -8.66 25.41 -30.78
CA LYS A 3 -9.77 25.11 -29.82
C LYS A 3 -9.79 23.62 -29.42
N THR A 4 -9.55 22.71 -30.37
CA THR A 4 -9.48 21.25 -30.09
C THR A 4 -8.32 20.90 -29.17
N VAL A 5 -7.14 21.49 -29.40
CA VAL A 5 -5.97 21.30 -28.52
C VAL A 5 -6.27 21.81 -27.11
N LEU A 6 -6.89 22.99 -26.98
CA LEU A 6 -7.24 23.55 -25.65
C LEU A 6 -8.20 22.64 -24.89
N VAL A 7 -9.20 22.06 -25.57
CA VAL A 7 -10.15 21.13 -24.93
C VAL A 7 -9.44 19.85 -24.46
N ILE A 8 -8.53 19.29 -25.26
CA ILE A 8 -7.77 18.10 -24.86
C ILE A 8 -6.90 18.40 -23.65
N VAL A 9 -6.20 19.53 -23.62
CA VAL A 9 -5.38 19.95 -22.48
C VAL A 9 -6.25 20.10 -21.23
N ALA A 10 -7.41 20.74 -21.33
CA ALA A 10 -8.33 20.91 -20.22
C ALA A 10 -8.81 19.56 -19.66
N LEU A 11 -9.13 18.59 -20.53
CA LEU A 11 -9.54 17.24 -20.11
C LEU A 11 -8.42 16.49 -19.41
N VAL A 12 -7.17 16.58 -19.91
CA VAL A 12 -6.00 15.97 -19.28
C VAL A 12 -5.75 16.56 -17.89
N VAL A 13 -5.83 17.88 -17.76
CA VAL A 13 -5.67 18.56 -16.46
C VAL A 13 -6.79 18.17 -15.49
N ALA A 14 -8.06 18.18 -15.96
CA ALA A 14 -9.20 17.75 -15.14
C ALA A 14 -9.08 16.30 -14.68
N PHE A 15 -8.64 15.39 -15.54
CA PHE A 15 -8.36 14.00 -15.18
C PHE A 15 -7.23 13.89 -14.15
N GLY A 16 -6.13 14.64 -14.33
CA GLY A 16 -5.03 14.67 -13.37
C GLY A 16 -5.44 15.18 -11.99
N ILE A 17 -6.34 16.19 -11.94
CA ILE A 17 -6.94 16.66 -10.69
C ILE A 17 -7.83 15.56 -10.07
N TYR A 18 -8.73 14.99 -10.86
CA TYR A 18 -9.63 13.91 -10.40
C TYR A 18 -8.87 12.76 -9.76
N VAL A 19 -7.81 12.26 -10.39
CA VAL A 19 -6.99 11.16 -9.86
C VAL A 19 -6.40 11.49 -8.49
N ARG A 20 -6.10 12.77 -8.24
CA ARG A 20 -5.51 13.24 -6.97
C ARG A 20 -6.52 13.44 -5.85
N VAL A 21 -7.73 13.91 -6.18
CA VAL A 21 -8.75 14.28 -5.20
C VAL A 21 -9.86 13.25 -5.02
N ALA A 22 -9.97 12.28 -5.93
CA ALA A 22 -11.01 11.25 -5.88
C ALA A 22 -10.99 10.52 -4.51
N PRO A 23 -12.12 10.50 -3.79
CA PRO A 23 -12.20 9.91 -2.45
C PRO A 23 -11.96 8.40 -2.50
N PHE A 24 -11.44 7.86 -1.39
CA PHE A 24 -11.33 6.43 -1.18
C PHE A 24 -12.50 5.95 -0.34
N ASP A 25 -13.17 4.91 -0.80
CA ASP A 25 -14.17 4.20 -0.04
C ASP A 25 -13.50 3.21 0.92
N LEU A 26 -13.85 3.29 2.22
CA LEU A 26 -13.27 2.45 3.26
C LEU A 26 -13.53 0.96 3.01
N ALA A 27 -14.78 0.60 2.68
CA ALA A 27 -15.17 -0.80 2.46
C ALA A 27 -14.40 -1.45 1.30
N THR A 28 -14.10 -0.66 0.26
CA THR A 28 -13.35 -1.14 -0.90
C THR A 28 -11.84 -1.19 -0.63
N TRP A 29 -11.27 -0.21 0.09
CA TRP A 29 -9.83 0.00 0.13
C TRP A 29 -9.16 -0.38 1.45
N HIS A 30 -9.95 -0.72 2.49
CA HIS A 30 -9.46 -1.21 3.78
C HIS A 30 -9.90 -2.66 4.05
N THR A 31 -9.88 -3.50 3.02
CA THR A 31 -10.26 -4.92 3.10
C THR A 31 -9.18 -5.73 3.81
N ASP A 32 -9.58 -6.88 4.40
CA ASP A 32 -8.62 -7.77 5.05
C ASP A 32 -7.67 -8.40 4.00
N PRO A 33 -6.33 -8.20 4.16
CA PRO A 33 -5.37 -8.83 3.28
C PRO A 33 -5.40 -10.36 3.31
N ILE A 34 -5.80 -10.97 4.43
CA ILE A 34 -5.85 -12.43 4.57
C ILE A 34 -6.89 -13.01 3.62
N GLU A 35 -8.06 -12.38 3.52
CA GLU A 35 -9.16 -12.79 2.64
C GLU A 35 -8.97 -12.35 1.18
N ALA A 36 -7.97 -11.52 0.91
CA ALA A 36 -7.72 -11.01 -0.42
C ALA A 36 -7.25 -12.12 -1.38
N PRO A 37 -7.63 -12.06 -2.68
CA PRO A 37 -7.23 -13.06 -3.65
C PRO A 37 -5.72 -13.10 -3.84
N GLU A 38 -5.14 -14.30 -3.92
CA GLU A 38 -3.70 -14.53 -4.14
C GLU A 38 -3.20 -13.94 -5.47
N LYS A 39 -4.04 -13.97 -6.50
CA LYS A 39 -3.71 -13.45 -7.83
C LYS A 39 -4.75 -12.43 -8.26
N ARG A 40 -4.29 -11.21 -8.50
CA ARG A 40 -5.06 -10.13 -9.09
C ARG A 40 -4.18 -9.35 -10.07
N LYS A 41 -4.70 -9.05 -11.25
CA LYS A 41 -4.02 -8.18 -12.20
C LYS A 41 -3.77 -6.80 -11.57
N GLY A 42 -2.52 -6.32 -11.60
CA GLY A 42 -2.13 -5.07 -10.93
C GLY A 42 -2.18 -5.13 -9.40
N GLY A 43 -2.16 -6.34 -8.82
CA GLY A 43 -2.10 -6.56 -7.38
C GLY A 43 -0.96 -7.50 -6.99
N TYR A 44 -0.57 -7.43 -5.71
CA TYR A 44 0.44 -8.30 -5.13
C TYR A 44 0.11 -8.59 -3.67
N LYS A 45 0.14 -9.87 -3.30
CA LYS A 45 -0.03 -10.36 -1.93
C LYS A 45 1.24 -11.04 -1.46
N SER A 46 1.62 -10.86 -0.21
CA SER A 46 2.78 -11.50 0.40
C SER A 46 2.63 -11.54 1.91
N THR A 47 3.35 -12.44 2.56
CA THR A 47 3.40 -12.58 4.01
C THR A 47 4.83 -12.48 4.52
N LEU A 48 4.97 -12.01 5.76
CA LEU A 48 6.21 -12.00 6.52
C LEU A 48 5.92 -12.47 7.93
N VAL A 49 6.69 -13.42 8.43
CA VAL A 49 6.64 -13.86 9.83
C VAL A 49 7.81 -13.20 10.58
N LEU A 50 7.50 -12.54 11.67
CA LEU A 50 8.47 -11.93 12.58
C LEU A 50 8.46 -12.65 13.92
N GLU A 51 9.62 -12.78 14.55
CA GLU A 51 9.74 -13.21 15.97
C GLU A 51 9.29 -12.03 16.85
N SER A 52 8.04 -12.02 17.25
CA SER A 52 7.42 -11.00 18.11
C SER A 52 6.12 -11.56 18.68
N SER A 53 5.78 -11.17 19.87
CA SER A 53 4.47 -11.49 20.46
C SER A 53 3.46 -10.34 20.37
N ASN A 54 3.84 -9.21 19.76
CA ASN A 54 3.03 -7.99 19.75
C ASN A 54 2.72 -7.54 18.31
N ALA A 55 1.50 -7.82 17.85
CA ALA A 55 1.01 -7.46 16.52
C ALA A 55 0.97 -5.94 16.32
N GLN A 56 0.62 -5.15 17.34
CA GLN A 56 0.61 -3.69 17.24
C GLN A 56 2.01 -3.16 16.98
N SER A 57 3.01 -3.61 17.76
CA SER A 57 4.40 -3.20 17.60
C SER A 57 4.96 -3.57 16.22
N ALA A 58 4.60 -4.75 15.69
CA ALA A 58 4.97 -5.15 14.33
C ALA A 58 4.36 -4.21 13.27
N LEU A 59 3.10 -3.78 13.44
CA LEU A 59 2.48 -2.80 12.54
C LEU A 59 3.06 -1.40 12.68
N GLU A 60 3.51 -0.99 13.87
CA GLU A 60 4.23 0.27 14.09
C GLU A 60 5.53 0.31 13.28
N GLN A 61 6.26 -0.81 13.23
CA GLN A 61 7.44 -0.94 12.36
C GLN A 61 7.07 -0.81 10.87
N VAL A 62 5.98 -1.45 10.44
CA VAL A 62 5.46 -1.29 9.06
C VAL A 62 5.14 0.17 8.76
N VAL A 63 4.49 0.89 9.68
CA VAL A 63 4.18 2.32 9.52
C VAL A 63 5.46 3.15 9.35
N SER A 64 6.49 2.86 10.15
CA SER A 64 7.79 3.53 10.06
C SER A 64 8.44 3.30 8.69
N VAL A 65 8.53 2.05 8.24
CA VAL A 65 9.09 1.68 6.93
C VAL A 65 8.30 2.32 5.78
N ALA A 66 6.97 2.29 5.86
CA ALA A 66 6.12 2.88 4.83
C ALA A 66 6.25 4.41 4.76
N ALA A 67 6.48 5.08 5.90
CA ALA A 67 6.65 6.53 5.96
C ALA A 67 7.94 7.00 5.26
N GLU A 68 8.97 6.17 5.21
CA GLU A 68 10.21 6.45 4.48
C GLU A 68 10.04 6.30 2.95
N TRP A 69 8.99 5.59 2.50
CA TRP A 69 8.75 5.39 1.08
C TRP A 69 8.17 6.64 0.43
N PRO A 70 8.76 7.14 -0.66
CA PRO A 70 8.33 8.39 -1.28
C PRO A 70 6.85 8.43 -1.64
N ARG A 71 6.16 9.54 -1.32
CA ARG A 71 4.75 9.78 -1.66
C ARG A 71 3.79 8.75 -1.07
N THR A 72 4.16 8.15 0.06
CA THR A 72 3.34 7.20 0.82
C THR A 72 2.84 7.86 2.11
N ARG A 73 1.60 7.58 2.46
CA ARG A 73 0.99 7.99 3.73
C ARG A 73 -0.06 6.99 4.18
N VAL A 74 -0.36 6.98 5.46
CA VAL A 74 -1.51 6.24 5.99
C VAL A 74 -2.80 6.77 5.36
N LEU A 75 -3.65 5.86 4.93
CA LEU A 75 -4.95 6.12 4.34
C LEU A 75 -6.08 5.79 5.31
N PHE A 76 -6.04 4.61 5.93
CA PHE A 76 -7.03 4.10 6.87
C PHE A 76 -6.38 3.23 7.94
N GLY A 77 -7.05 3.12 9.08
CA GLY A 77 -6.67 2.23 10.16
C GLY A 77 -5.47 2.70 10.97
N SER A 78 -5.08 1.88 11.94
CA SER A 78 -3.96 2.13 12.83
C SER A 78 -3.35 0.82 13.32
N PRO A 79 -2.11 0.82 13.85
CA PRO A 79 -1.52 -0.37 14.46
C PRO A 79 -2.39 -0.98 15.58
N ALA A 80 -3.04 -0.14 16.39
CA ALA A 80 -3.93 -0.57 17.46
C ALA A 80 -5.18 -1.32 16.95
N GLU A 81 -5.63 -1.03 15.73
CA GLU A 81 -6.75 -1.71 15.08
C GLU A 81 -6.35 -3.04 14.39
N GLY A 82 -5.05 -3.40 14.43
CA GLY A 82 -4.53 -4.63 13.82
C GLY A 82 -4.43 -4.59 12.29
N ARG A 83 -4.75 -3.44 11.65
CA ARG A 83 -4.71 -3.26 10.20
C ARG A 83 -4.47 -1.81 9.82
N VAL A 84 -3.57 -1.60 8.86
CA VAL A 84 -3.25 -0.26 8.32
C VAL A 84 -3.27 -0.32 6.80
N SER A 85 -3.91 0.65 6.17
CA SER A 85 -3.86 0.87 4.73
C SER A 85 -3.05 2.11 4.41
N PHE A 86 -2.18 2.00 3.42
CA PHE A 86 -1.33 3.07 2.92
C PHE A 86 -1.72 3.42 1.49
N VAL A 87 -1.63 4.69 1.12
CA VAL A 87 -1.68 5.13 -0.26
C VAL A 87 -0.32 5.61 -0.71
N THR A 88 0.19 5.04 -1.81
CA THR A 88 1.41 5.49 -2.49
C THR A 88 1.03 6.06 -3.84
N ARG A 89 1.56 7.24 -4.20
CA ARG A 89 1.22 7.90 -5.46
C ARG A 89 2.38 7.88 -6.44
N THR A 90 2.08 7.65 -7.73
CA THR A 90 3.09 7.75 -8.79
C THR A 90 3.62 9.17 -8.91
N ARG A 91 4.87 9.30 -9.40
CA ARG A 91 5.59 10.59 -9.41
C ARG A 91 4.94 11.64 -10.31
N ILE A 92 4.52 11.26 -11.51
CA ILE A 92 4.05 12.20 -12.55
C ILE A 92 2.54 12.43 -12.42
N TRP A 93 1.76 11.41 -12.59
CA TRP A 93 0.29 11.50 -12.65
C TRP A 93 -0.38 11.49 -11.26
N GLY A 94 0.31 10.99 -10.24
CA GLY A 94 -0.25 10.85 -8.91
C GLY A 94 -1.26 9.69 -8.80
N PHE A 95 -1.18 8.70 -9.69
CA PHE A 95 -2.02 7.51 -9.60
C PHE A 95 -1.81 6.82 -8.25
N PRO A 96 -2.89 6.56 -7.50
CA PRO A 96 -2.80 5.95 -6.19
C PRO A 96 -2.80 4.42 -6.29
N ASP A 97 -1.84 3.81 -5.61
CA ASP A 97 -1.84 2.40 -5.25
C ASP A 97 -2.10 2.28 -3.75
N VAL A 98 -2.89 1.31 -3.34
CA VAL A 98 -3.18 1.05 -1.94
C VAL A 98 -2.51 -0.24 -1.50
N THR A 99 -1.79 -0.18 -0.39
CA THR A 99 -1.23 -1.35 0.30
C THR A 99 -1.88 -1.46 1.66
N THR A 100 -2.61 -2.54 1.91
CA THR A 100 -3.16 -2.86 3.23
C THR A 100 -2.29 -3.93 3.89
N VAL A 101 -2.00 -3.76 5.16
CA VAL A 101 -1.24 -4.71 5.98
C VAL A 101 -2.05 -5.05 7.21
N SER A 102 -2.22 -6.32 7.49
CA SER A 102 -2.76 -6.84 8.76
C SER A 102 -1.69 -7.62 9.51
N ALA A 103 -1.83 -7.68 10.83
CA ALA A 103 -0.95 -8.42 11.71
C ALA A 103 -1.76 -9.37 12.59
N VAL A 104 -1.34 -10.63 12.62
CA VAL A 104 -1.90 -11.66 13.50
C VAL A 104 -0.79 -12.23 14.37
N ALA A 105 -0.96 -12.15 15.70
CA ALA A 105 -0.02 -12.74 16.65
C ALA A 105 -0.40 -14.19 16.93
N GLU A 106 0.57 -15.09 16.85
CA GLU A 106 0.44 -16.52 17.15
C GLU A 106 1.62 -16.97 18.01
N GLY A 107 1.39 -17.08 19.32
CA GLY A 107 2.45 -17.43 20.28
C GLY A 107 3.55 -16.37 20.34
N GLN A 108 4.77 -16.73 19.91
CA GLN A 108 5.93 -15.83 19.87
C GLN A 108 6.23 -15.31 18.46
N SER A 109 5.30 -15.43 17.55
CA SER A 109 5.43 -14.90 16.19
C SER A 109 4.26 -14.01 15.81
N VAL A 110 4.51 -13.07 14.90
CA VAL A 110 3.51 -12.24 14.26
C VAL A 110 3.60 -12.46 12.75
N THR A 111 2.48 -12.82 12.16
CA THR A 111 2.34 -12.90 10.71
C THR A 111 1.79 -11.57 10.18
N LEU A 112 2.58 -10.87 9.39
CA LEU A 112 2.18 -9.71 8.61
C LEU A 112 1.70 -10.15 7.24
N THR A 113 0.49 -9.79 6.84
CA THR A 113 -0.04 -10.05 5.50
C THR A 113 -0.18 -8.74 4.76
N PHE A 114 0.51 -8.62 3.62
CA PHE A 114 0.51 -7.46 2.74
C PHE A 114 -0.38 -7.72 1.53
N TYR A 115 -1.22 -6.76 1.18
CA TYR A 115 -2.00 -6.76 -0.05
C TYR A 115 -1.93 -5.40 -0.72
N ALA A 116 -1.18 -5.32 -1.82
CA ALA A 116 -1.02 -4.12 -2.61
C ALA A 116 -1.83 -4.21 -3.91
N ARG A 117 -2.45 -3.11 -4.32
CA ARG A 117 -3.26 -3.03 -5.54
C ARG A 117 -3.32 -1.62 -6.10
N GLN A 118 -3.29 -1.53 -7.41
CA GLN A 118 -3.50 -0.26 -8.10
C GLN A 118 -4.98 0.12 -8.13
N ARG A 119 -5.27 1.42 -8.13
CA ARG A 119 -6.63 1.94 -8.30
C ARG A 119 -7.00 2.14 -9.77
N PHE A 120 -6.07 2.58 -10.58
CA PHE A 120 -6.25 2.87 -11.99
C PHE A 120 -5.30 2.03 -12.85
N GLY A 121 -5.78 1.57 -14.01
CA GLY A 121 -4.98 0.78 -14.94
C GLY A 121 -5.25 -0.73 -14.85
N GLY A 122 -4.64 -1.48 -15.77
CA GLY A 122 -4.82 -2.94 -15.90
C GLY A 122 -3.63 -3.77 -15.44
N ASP A 123 -2.43 -3.19 -15.42
CA ASP A 123 -1.19 -3.83 -15.01
C ASP A 123 -0.27 -2.79 -14.39
N ASP A 124 0.41 -3.14 -13.29
CA ASP A 124 1.33 -2.27 -12.59
C ASP A 124 2.80 -2.54 -12.93
N HIS A 125 3.06 -3.47 -13.87
CA HIS A 125 4.41 -3.88 -14.27
C HIS A 125 5.33 -4.27 -13.10
N GLY A 126 4.76 -4.81 -12.02
CA GLY A 126 5.50 -5.24 -10.83
C GLY A 126 5.85 -4.13 -9.83
N VAL A 127 5.32 -2.93 -9.98
CA VAL A 127 5.57 -1.80 -9.05
C VAL A 127 5.10 -2.13 -7.63
N ASN A 128 3.90 -2.72 -7.47
CA ASN A 128 3.38 -3.15 -6.18
C ASN A 128 4.25 -4.24 -5.55
N ARG A 129 4.70 -5.21 -6.35
CA ARG A 129 5.63 -6.26 -5.90
C ARG A 129 6.94 -5.64 -5.42
N GLY A 130 7.56 -4.78 -6.21
CA GLY A 130 8.83 -4.14 -5.87
C GLY A 130 8.76 -3.36 -4.56
N ARG A 131 7.70 -2.59 -4.35
CA ARG A 131 7.47 -1.84 -3.12
C ARG A 131 7.31 -2.74 -1.90
N VAL A 132 6.40 -3.71 -1.95
CA VAL A 132 6.15 -4.62 -0.83
C VAL A 132 7.39 -5.45 -0.51
N SER A 133 8.12 -5.96 -1.52
CA SER A 133 9.36 -6.70 -1.30
C SER A 133 10.44 -5.84 -0.62
N ALA A 134 10.55 -4.57 -0.99
CA ALA A 134 11.49 -3.64 -0.34
C ALA A 134 11.11 -3.37 1.12
N TRP A 135 9.82 -3.18 1.43
CA TRP A 135 9.36 -3.03 2.81
C TRP A 135 9.65 -4.28 3.65
N ILE A 136 9.38 -5.47 3.10
CA ILE A 136 9.66 -6.75 3.77
C ILE A 136 11.16 -6.88 4.06
N ALA A 137 12.04 -6.59 3.10
CA ALA A 137 13.48 -6.65 3.29
C ALA A 137 13.94 -5.70 4.42
N GLN A 138 13.44 -4.47 4.45
CA GLN A 138 13.78 -3.50 5.50
C GLN A 138 13.30 -3.95 6.88
N LEU A 139 12.10 -4.54 7.00
CA LEU A 139 11.59 -5.11 8.26
C LEU A 139 12.45 -6.29 8.75
N GLN A 140 12.92 -7.14 7.85
CA GLN A 140 13.82 -8.26 8.17
C GLN A 140 15.18 -7.76 8.68
N ASP A 141 15.74 -6.75 8.05
CA ASP A 141 17.02 -6.15 8.46
C ASP A 141 16.90 -5.52 9.86
N GLN A 142 15.82 -4.81 10.17
CA GLN A 142 15.57 -4.24 11.49
C GLN A 142 15.42 -5.31 12.57
N SER A 143 14.73 -6.41 12.27
CA SER A 143 14.57 -7.52 13.21
C SER A 143 15.88 -8.26 13.50
N SER A 144 16.79 -8.31 12.54
CA SER A 144 18.13 -8.93 12.68
C SER A 144 19.08 -8.10 13.51
N THR A 145 18.92 -6.77 13.53
CA THR A 145 19.80 -5.84 14.24
C THR A 145 19.41 -5.69 15.73
N SER A 146 18.20 -6.09 16.09
CA SER A 146 17.66 -5.99 17.45
C SER A 146 17.98 -7.21 18.35
N LYS A 147 18.72 -8.20 17.83
CA LYS A 147 19.23 -9.36 18.58
C LYS A 147 20.66 -9.12 19.00
#